data_1ca0abe11ab495db37dc82d52b8e710e
#
_entry.id   1ca0abe11ab495db37dc82d52b8e710e
#
_cell.length_a   1.000
_cell.length_b   1.000
_cell.length_c   1.000
_cell.angle_alpha   90.00
_cell.angle_beta   90.00
_cell.angle_gamma   90.00
#
_symmetry.space_group_name_H-M   'P 1'
#
loop_
_entity.id
_entity.type
_entity.pdbx_description
1 polymer ?
#
loop_
_entity_poly.entity_id
_entity_poly.type
_entity_poly.pdbx_seq_one_letter_code
_entity_poly.pdbx_strand_id
1 'polypeptide(L)'
;IPGIVPVIRDSEAEALRAVDDLDDLIVTRHAVASLASVIGVDPELIDLDRPLPWDVIGDPAKFRGKVSRADLILTLAHEGNLTARQVIRRLGGGRGHNIVAGTAEQVADYVTDWYRIGAADGFNVMPPVYDTEFQPFIDGVLPILRERGLFRTAYSGATLRDHYGLARPPARFGGD
;
A
#
# COMPACT_ATOMS: atom_id res chain seq x y z
N ILE A 1 5.33 6.17 8.44
CA ILE A 1 5.82 5.08 7.55
C ILE A 1 4.60 4.49 6.83
N PRO A 2 4.19 5.03 5.67
CA PRO A 2 3.13 4.46 4.85
C PRO A 2 3.55 3.15 4.19
N GLY A 3 2.56 2.33 3.79
CA GLY A 3 2.77 1.15 2.97
C GLY A 3 2.72 1.50 1.49
N ILE A 4 3.64 0.96 0.71
CA ILE A 4 3.61 1.00 -0.76
C ILE A 4 3.69 -0.41 -1.34
N VAL A 5 3.03 -0.60 -2.46
CA VAL A 5 3.04 -1.85 -3.24
C VAL A 5 3.73 -1.55 -4.57
N PRO A 6 5.06 -1.72 -4.67
CA PRO A 6 5.77 -1.46 -5.91
C PRO A 6 5.51 -2.58 -6.93
N VAL A 7 5.24 -2.19 -8.18
CA VAL A 7 5.18 -3.07 -9.35
C VAL A 7 6.14 -2.51 -10.38
N ILE A 8 7.31 -3.14 -10.52
CA ILE A 8 8.45 -2.59 -11.25
C ILE A 8 8.68 -3.38 -12.53
N ARG A 9 8.75 -2.67 -13.67
CA ARG A 9 9.09 -3.23 -15.00
C ARG A 9 10.04 -2.29 -15.74
N ASP A 10 10.46 -2.69 -16.92
CA ASP A 10 11.36 -1.89 -17.78
C ASP A 10 10.67 -0.65 -18.33
N SER A 11 9.34 -0.64 -18.37
CA SER A 11 8.54 0.52 -18.75
C SER A 11 7.30 0.66 -17.88
N GLU A 12 6.79 1.89 -17.75
CA GLU A 12 5.53 2.18 -17.05
C GLU A 12 4.35 1.42 -17.65
N ALA A 13 4.29 1.31 -18.98
CA ALA A 13 3.22 0.58 -19.66
C ALA A 13 3.22 -0.92 -19.32
N GLU A 14 4.39 -1.52 -19.14
CA GLU A 14 4.51 -2.92 -18.69
C GLU A 14 4.15 -3.08 -17.21
N ALA A 15 4.54 -2.12 -16.37
CA ALA A 15 4.18 -2.12 -14.97
C ALA A 15 2.66 -2.01 -14.77
N LEU A 16 1.99 -1.15 -15.53
CA LEU A 16 0.53 -1.02 -15.50
C LEU A 16 -0.17 -2.29 -15.97
N ARG A 17 0.31 -2.93 -17.05
CA ARG A 17 -0.22 -4.23 -17.48
C ARG A 17 -0.05 -5.30 -16.42
N ALA A 18 1.09 -5.33 -15.71
CA ALA A 18 1.31 -6.28 -14.62
C ALA A 18 0.36 -6.05 -13.44
N VAL A 19 -0.05 -4.81 -13.18
CA VAL A 19 -1.12 -4.51 -12.20
C VAL A 19 -2.46 -5.07 -12.68
N ASP A 20 -2.81 -4.86 -13.95
CA ASP A 20 -4.06 -5.41 -14.54
C ASP A 20 -4.07 -6.94 -14.47
N ASP A 21 -2.96 -7.61 -14.80
CA ASP A 21 -2.82 -9.08 -14.71
C ASP A 21 -3.02 -9.58 -13.26
N LEU A 22 -2.48 -8.86 -12.27
CA LEU A 22 -2.69 -9.19 -10.85
C LEU A 22 -4.15 -8.99 -10.42
N ASP A 23 -4.78 -7.94 -10.91
CA ASP A 23 -6.19 -7.65 -10.63
C ASP A 23 -7.13 -8.72 -11.22
N ASP A 24 -6.77 -9.28 -12.37
CA ASP A 24 -7.54 -10.36 -13.01
C ASP A 24 -7.48 -11.68 -12.21
N LEU A 25 -6.47 -11.85 -11.34
CA LEU A 25 -6.38 -12.99 -10.41
C LEU A 25 -7.31 -12.84 -9.19
N ILE A 26 -7.94 -11.69 -9.00
CA ILE A 26 -8.82 -11.45 -7.85
C ILE A 26 -10.05 -12.35 -7.91
N VAL A 27 -10.23 -13.18 -6.89
CA VAL A 27 -11.45 -14.00 -6.76
C VAL A 27 -12.62 -13.10 -6.38
N THR A 28 -13.41 -12.74 -7.37
CA THR A 28 -14.50 -11.74 -7.30
C THR A 28 -15.41 -11.91 -6.08
N ARG A 29 -15.89 -13.13 -5.79
CA ARG A 29 -16.76 -13.38 -4.63
C ARG A 29 -16.13 -12.99 -3.29
N HIS A 30 -14.81 -13.21 -3.13
CA HIS A 30 -14.10 -12.85 -1.91
C HIS A 30 -13.85 -11.35 -1.83
N ALA A 31 -13.58 -10.71 -2.96
CA ALA A 31 -13.41 -9.28 -3.05
C ALA A 31 -14.71 -8.53 -2.71
N VAL A 32 -15.83 -8.98 -3.25
CA VAL A 32 -17.16 -8.44 -2.93
C VAL A 32 -17.48 -8.62 -1.44
N ALA A 33 -17.28 -9.81 -0.88
CA ALA A 33 -17.51 -10.06 0.54
C ALA A 33 -16.62 -9.19 1.44
N SER A 34 -15.36 -8.99 1.05
CA SER A 34 -14.42 -8.13 1.77
C SER A 34 -14.84 -6.67 1.71
N LEU A 35 -15.20 -6.16 0.54
CA LEU A 35 -15.70 -4.80 0.36
C LEU A 35 -16.97 -4.57 1.20
N ALA A 36 -17.94 -5.48 1.08
CA ALA A 36 -19.21 -5.45 1.82
C ALA A 36 -18.99 -5.38 3.32
N SER A 37 -18.07 -6.22 3.83
CA SER A 37 -17.71 -6.23 5.25
C SER A 37 -17.10 -4.90 5.73
N VAL A 38 -16.32 -4.23 4.88
CA VAL A 38 -15.68 -2.96 5.25
C VAL A 38 -16.67 -1.81 5.25
N ILE A 39 -17.59 -1.77 4.27
CA ILE A 39 -18.58 -0.70 4.14
C ILE A 39 -19.91 -0.99 4.87
N GLY A 40 -20.01 -2.16 5.51
CA GLY A 40 -21.13 -2.51 6.38
C GLY A 40 -22.43 -2.82 5.65
N VAL A 41 -22.37 -3.40 4.44
CA VAL A 41 -23.55 -3.79 3.63
C VAL A 41 -23.60 -5.29 3.39
N ASP A 42 -24.76 -5.79 2.95
CA ASP A 42 -24.88 -7.17 2.48
C ASP A 42 -24.16 -7.33 1.13
N PRO A 43 -23.29 -8.34 0.95
CA PRO A 43 -22.63 -8.61 -0.32
C PRO A 43 -23.58 -8.74 -1.51
N GLU A 44 -24.79 -9.22 -1.29
CA GLU A 44 -25.81 -9.38 -2.34
C GLU A 44 -26.33 -8.06 -2.91
N LEU A 45 -26.13 -6.95 -2.19
CA LEU A 45 -26.50 -5.61 -2.63
C LEU A 45 -25.43 -4.94 -3.51
N ILE A 46 -24.25 -5.55 -3.66
CA ILE A 46 -23.15 -5.02 -4.45
C ILE A 46 -23.23 -5.53 -5.89
N ASP A 47 -23.64 -4.66 -6.80
CA ASP A 47 -23.52 -4.87 -8.25
C ASP A 47 -22.15 -4.36 -8.71
N LEU A 48 -21.34 -5.24 -9.32
CA LEU A 48 -19.98 -4.92 -9.73
C LEU A 48 -19.89 -3.81 -10.77
N ASP A 49 -20.89 -3.71 -11.63
CA ASP A 49 -20.89 -2.78 -12.76
C ASP A 49 -21.67 -1.49 -12.47
N ARG A 50 -22.07 -1.32 -11.21
CA ARG A 50 -22.72 -0.10 -10.69
C ARG A 50 -21.90 0.55 -9.57
N PRO A 51 -22.13 1.84 -9.29
CA PRO A 51 -21.64 2.49 -8.07
C PRO A 51 -22.06 1.73 -6.81
N LEU A 52 -21.39 1.99 -5.71
CA LEU A 52 -21.76 1.40 -4.41
C LEU A 52 -23.21 1.73 -4.05
N PRO A 53 -23.91 0.86 -3.29
CA PRO A 53 -25.31 1.06 -2.91
C PRO A 53 -25.44 2.12 -1.81
N TRP A 54 -25.28 3.38 -2.18
CA TRP A 54 -25.20 4.55 -1.27
C TRP A 54 -26.41 4.70 -0.35
N ASP A 55 -27.57 4.25 -0.77
CA ASP A 55 -28.85 4.31 -0.05
C ASP A 55 -28.89 3.37 1.17
N VAL A 56 -28.05 2.33 1.19
CA VAL A 56 -27.98 1.36 2.31
C VAL A 56 -26.66 1.42 3.08
N ILE A 57 -25.68 2.18 2.63
CA ILE A 57 -24.45 2.41 3.35
C ILE A 57 -24.75 3.32 4.55
N GLY A 58 -24.52 2.78 5.76
CA GLY A 58 -24.72 3.52 6.99
C GLY A 58 -23.63 4.57 7.27
N ASP A 59 -23.75 5.26 8.39
CA ASP A 59 -22.73 6.19 8.86
C ASP A 59 -21.40 5.46 9.16
N PRO A 60 -20.30 5.78 8.46
CA PRO A 60 -19.00 5.13 8.66
C PRO A 60 -18.50 5.20 10.11
N ALA A 61 -18.86 6.25 10.85
CA ALA A 61 -18.49 6.40 12.27
C ALA A 61 -19.10 5.32 13.17
N LYS A 62 -20.11 4.61 12.70
CA LYS A 62 -20.80 3.53 13.42
C LYS A 62 -20.33 2.13 13.02
N PHE A 63 -19.40 2.01 12.05
CA PHE A 63 -18.93 0.71 11.60
C PHE A 63 -18.08 0.03 12.69
N ARG A 64 -18.36 -1.27 12.89
CA ARG A 64 -17.53 -2.12 13.76
C ARG A 64 -16.27 -2.50 13.00
N GLY A 65 -15.20 -1.71 13.13
CA GLY A 65 -13.95 -2.03 12.45
C GLY A 65 -13.05 -0.83 12.24
N LYS A 66 -12.28 -0.87 11.14
CA LYS A 66 -11.35 0.20 10.79
C LYS A 66 -12.10 1.34 10.07
N VAL A 67 -12.68 2.24 10.85
CA VAL A 67 -13.42 3.41 10.35
C VAL A 67 -12.63 4.17 9.28
N SER A 68 -11.34 4.42 9.50
CA SER A 68 -10.48 5.12 8.53
C SER A 68 -10.36 4.42 7.17
N ARG A 69 -10.43 3.08 7.14
CA ARG A 69 -10.40 2.33 5.88
C ARG A 69 -11.73 2.43 5.13
N ALA A 70 -12.83 2.33 5.84
CA ALA A 70 -14.16 2.50 5.26
C ALA A 70 -14.31 3.92 4.68
N ASP A 71 -13.92 4.94 5.43
CA ASP A 71 -13.96 6.33 5.01
C ASP A 71 -13.12 6.57 3.75
N LEU A 72 -11.89 6.07 3.71
CA LEU A 72 -11.03 6.15 2.53
C LEU A 72 -11.69 5.50 1.30
N ILE A 73 -12.26 4.31 1.45
CA ILE A 73 -12.91 3.58 0.35
C ILE A 73 -14.13 4.33 -0.16
N LEU A 74 -14.97 4.82 0.75
CA LEU A 74 -16.18 5.56 0.40
C LEU A 74 -15.85 6.89 -0.26
N THR A 75 -14.87 7.63 0.25
CA THR A 75 -14.38 8.87 -0.36
C THR A 75 -13.86 8.61 -1.78
N LEU A 76 -12.98 7.60 -1.94
CA LEU A 76 -12.45 7.22 -3.25
C LEU A 76 -13.55 6.85 -4.25
N ALA A 77 -14.52 6.07 -3.81
CA ALA A 77 -15.64 5.63 -4.65
C ALA A 77 -16.55 6.80 -5.06
N HIS A 78 -16.81 7.72 -4.12
CA HIS A 78 -17.69 8.87 -4.35
C HIS A 78 -17.03 9.91 -5.27
N GLU A 79 -15.80 10.34 -4.95
CA GLU A 79 -15.09 11.35 -5.73
C GLU A 79 -14.77 10.88 -7.16
N GLY A 80 -14.43 9.59 -7.31
CA GLY A 80 -14.15 8.98 -8.61
C GLY A 80 -15.39 8.51 -9.38
N ASN A 81 -16.58 8.62 -8.80
CA ASN A 81 -17.82 8.00 -9.33
C ASN A 81 -17.60 6.56 -9.80
N LEU A 82 -16.92 5.76 -8.95
CA LEU A 82 -16.43 4.44 -9.32
C LEU A 82 -17.52 3.37 -9.17
N THR A 83 -17.51 2.39 -10.08
CA THR A 83 -18.25 1.15 -9.89
C THR A 83 -17.59 0.29 -8.80
N ALA A 84 -18.35 -0.65 -8.21
CA ALA A 84 -17.82 -1.57 -7.22
C ALA A 84 -16.62 -2.37 -7.75
N ARG A 85 -16.63 -2.75 -9.02
CA ARG A 85 -15.51 -3.41 -9.72
C ARG A 85 -14.27 -2.53 -9.73
N GLN A 86 -14.41 -1.25 -10.05
CA GLN A 86 -13.30 -0.30 -10.06
C GLN A 86 -12.76 -0.04 -8.66
N VAL A 87 -13.61 0.02 -7.65
CA VAL A 87 -13.20 0.11 -6.24
C VAL A 87 -12.41 -1.12 -5.84
N ILE A 88 -12.91 -2.32 -6.14
CA ILE A 88 -12.23 -3.59 -5.85
C ILE A 88 -10.85 -3.64 -6.50
N ARG A 89 -10.73 -3.27 -7.79
CA ARG A 89 -9.44 -3.22 -8.49
C ARG A 89 -8.46 -2.26 -7.82
N ARG A 90 -8.88 -1.04 -7.48
CA ARG A 90 -8.02 -0.08 -6.77
C ARG A 90 -7.57 -0.55 -5.38
N LEU A 91 -8.36 -1.37 -4.72
CA LEU A 91 -8.05 -1.92 -3.39
C LEU A 91 -7.30 -3.26 -3.46
N GLY A 92 -7.47 -4.00 -4.56
CA GLY A 92 -7.13 -5.42 -4.65
C GLY A 92 -5.68 -5.73 -4.35
N GLY A 93 -4.76 -5.22 -5.12
CA GLY A 93 -3.32 -5.49 -4.94
C GLY A 93 -2.73 -4.77 -3.73
N GLY A 94 -3.23 -3.59 -3.40
CA GLY A 94 -2.69 -2.73 -2.35
C GLY A 94 -3.36 -2.88 -0.98
N ARG A 95 -4.49 -3.55 -0.88
CA ARG A 95 -5.28 -3.63 0.37
C ARG A 95 -5.52 -2.27 1.04
N GLY A 96 -5.63 -1.20 0.24
CA GLY A 96 -5.72 0.19 0.70
C GLY A 96 -4.36 0.87 0.91
N HIS A 97 -3.26 0.24 0.51
CA HIS A 97 -1.95 0.89 0.35
C HIS A 97 -1.77 1.37 -1.10
N ASN A 98 -0.86 2.31 -1.30
CA ASN A 98 -0.66 2.86 -2.63
C ASN A 98 0.12 1.89 -3.52
N ILE A 99 -0.43 1.56 -4.68
CA ILE A 99 0.27 0.80 -5.73
C ILE A 99 1.09 1.81 -6.53
N VAL A 100 2.39 1.58 -6.60
CA VAL A 100 3.35 2.40 -7.35
C VAL A 100 3.89 1.57 -8.50
N ALA A 101 3.24 1.68 -9.67
CA ALA A 101 3.60 0.96 -10.87
C ALA A 101 4.49 1.83 -11.77
N GLY A 102 5.61 1.30 -12.23
CA GLY A 102 6.53 2.05 -13.09
C GLY A 102 7.90 1.42 -13.21
N THR A 103 8.84 2.19 -13.72
CA THR A 103 10.26 1.82 -13.72
C THR A 103 10.87 1.99 -12.34
N ALA A 104 12.05 1.42 -12.11
CA ALA A 104 12.77 1.60 -10.84
C ALA A 104 13.03 3.09 -10.54
N GLU A 105 13.30 3.89 -11.57
CA GLU A 105 13.48 5.34 -11.45
C GLU A 105 12.21 6.03 -10.97
N GLN A 106 11.07 5.74 -11.59
CA GLN A 106 9.77 6.32 -11.21
C GLN A 106 9.38 5.96 -9.78
N VAL A 107 9.64 4.73 -9.35
CA VAL A 107 9.39 4.31 -7.95
C VAL A 107 10.33 5.02 -6.99
N ALA A 108 11.61 5.19 -7.37
CA ALA A 108 12.57 5.96 -6.58
C ALA A 108 12.20 7.44 -6.50
N ASP A 109 11.67 8.02 -7.59
CA ASP A 109 11.17 9.40 -7.61
C ASP A 109 10.00 9.57 -6.65
N TYR A 110 9.02 8.67 -6.70
CA TYR A 110 7.89 8.66 -5.78
C TYR A 110 8.33 8.67 -4.31
N VAL A 111 9.25 7.77 -3.93
CA VAL A 111 9.81 7.69 -2.57
C VAL A 111 10.53 8.99 -2.20
N THR A 112 11.34 9.52 -3.13
CA THR A 112 12.11 10.75 -2.94
C THR A 112 11.21 11.95 -2.70
N ASP A 113 10.14 12.08 -3.47
CA ASP A 113 9.23 13.22 -3.37
C ASP A 113 8.46 13.20 -2.05
N TRP A 114 7.95 12.05 -1.61
CA TRP A 114 7.29 11.92 -0.32
C TRP A 114 8.21 12.26 0.85
N TYR A 115 9.48 11.86 0.76
CA TYR A 115 10.47 12.21 1.77
C TYR A 115 10.76 13.72 1.77
N ARG A 116 10.97 14.32 0.59
CA ARG A 116 11.35 15.73 0.46
C ARG A 116 10.26 16.69 0.94
N ILE A 117 8.99 16.36 0.71
CA ILE A 117 7.87 17.18 1.20
C ILE A 117 7.51 16.91 2.67
N GLY A 118 8.26 16.02 3.36
CA GLY A 118 8.00 15.67 4.75
C GLY A 118 6.76 14.82 4.99
N ALA A 119 6.22 14.17 3.95
CA ALA A 119 5.05 13.30 4.07
C ALA A 119 5.37 11.91 4.63
N ALA A 120 6.62 11.46 4.52
CA ALA A 120 7.06 10.17 5.03
C ALA A 120 8.55 10.17 5.40
N ASP A 121 8.89 9.55 6.53
CA ASP A 121 10.27 9.30 6.98
C ASP A 121 10.81 7.95 6.49
N GLY A 122 9.97 7.13 5.91
CA GLY A 122 10.29 5.81 5.40
C GLY A 122 9.05 5.11 4.88
N PHE A 123 9.22 3.92 4.31
CA PHE A 123 8.15 3.16 3.69
C PHE A 123 8.16 1.71 4.15
N ASN A 124 6.97 1.14 4.30
CA ASN A 124 6.79 -0.30 4.39
C ASN A 124 6.57 -0.84 2.98
N VAL A 125 7.58 -1.52 2.44
CA VAL A 125 7.56 -2.06 1.08
C VAL A 125 6.87 -3.42 1.10
N MET A 126 5.76 -3.52 0.37
CA MET A 126 4.89 -4.69 0.35
C MET A 126 4.73 -5.20 -1.09
N PRO A 127 5.67 -6.00 -1.59
CA PRO A 127 5.57 -6.53 -2.96
C PRO A 127 4.33 -7.43 -3.08
N PRO A 128 3.60 -7.38 -4.21
CA PRO A 128 2.41 -8.21 -4.42
C PRO A 128 2.73 -9.69 -4.48
N VAL A 129 3.89 -10.05 -5.01
CA VAL A 129 4.46 -11.40 -5.03
C VAL A 129 5.89 -11.31 -4.52
N TYR A 130 6.18 -11.94 -3.37
CA TYR A 130 7.45 -11.74 -2.68
C TYR A 130 8.66 -12.16 -3.52
N ASP A 131 8.60 -13.35 -4.12
CA ASP A 131 9.75 -13.94 -4.81
C ASP A 131 10.14 -13.18 -6.10
N THR A 132 9.20 -12.58 -6.79
CA THR A 132 9.42 -11.97 -8.11
C THR A 132 9.38 -10.45 -8.09
N GLU A 133 8.60 -9.83 -7.19
CA GLU A 133 8.39 -8.39 -7.19
C GLU A 133 9.26 -7.64 -6.18
N PHE A 134 9.87 -8.34 -5.21
CA PHE A 134 10.75 -7.68 -4.24
C PHE A 134 12.17 -7.48 -4.78
N GLN A 135 12.66 -8.41 -5.59
CA GLN A 135 14.02 -8.33 -6.15
C GLN A 135 14.21 -7.08 -7.05
N PRO A 136 13.29 -6.72 -7.96
CA PRO A 136 13.39 -5.48 -8.72
C PRO A 136 13.47 -4.21 -7.87
N PHE A 137 12.84 -4.21 -6.69
CA PHE A 137 12.96 -3.09 -5.75
C PHE A 137 14.39 -3.02 -5.15
N ILE A 138 14.95 -4.17 -4.77
CA ILE A 138 16.29 -4.26 -4.18
C ILE A 138 17.36 -3.87 -5.22
N ASP A 139 17.27 -4.40 -6.43
CA ASP A 139 18.30 -4.25 -7.44
C ASP A 139 18.17 -2.96 -8.25
N GLY A 140 16.95 -2.43 -8.38
CA GLY A 140 16.68 -1.22 -9.15
C GLY A 140 16.52 0.03 -8.27
N VAL A 141 15.60 0.02 -7.33
CA VAL A 141 15.23 1.23 -6.56
C VAL A 141 16.24 1.59 -5.50
N LEU A 142 16.71 0.61 -4.70
CA LEU A 142 17.66 0.90 -3.61
C LEU A 142 18.99 1.50 -4.08
N PRO A 143 19.61 1.09 -5.20
CA PRO A 143 20.80 1.76 -5.71
C PRO A 143 20.56 3.24 -6.01
N ILE A 144 19.46 3.59 -6.65
CA ILE A 144 19.09 4.97 -6.96
C ILE A 144 18.91 5.79 -5.67
N LEU A 145 18.22 5.24 -4.67
CA LEU A 145 18.05 5.91 -3.38
C LEU A 145 19.37 6.08 -2.62
N ARG A 146 20.32 5.15 -2.78
CA ARG A 146 21.68 5.26 -2.21
C ARG A 146 22.47 6.37 -2.89
N GLU A 147 22.44 6.46 -4.22
CA GLU A 147 23.06 7.54 -4.98
C GLU A 147 22.51 8.91 -4.58
N ARG A 148 21.21 9.00 -4.30
CA ARG A 148 20.55 10.22 -3.84
C ARG A 148 20.82 10.54 -2.36
N GLY A 149 21.55 9.68 -1.63
CA GLY A 149 21.82 9.84 -0.21
C GLY A 149 20.61 9.61 0.70
N LEU A 150 19.54 9.01 0.19
CA LEU A 150 18.28 8.79 0.91
C LEU A 150 18.22 7.41 1.57
N PHE A 151 19.11 6.51 1.21
CA PHE A 151 19.21 5.18 1.82
C PHE A 151 20.65 4.86 2.20
N ARG A 152 20.82 4.18 3.32
CA ARG A 152 22.14 3.84 3.84
C ARG A 152 22.93 2.93 2.88
N THR A 153 24.22 3.17 2.76
CA THR A 153 25.15 2.31 2.01
C THR A 153 25.80 1.24 2.88
N ALA A 154 25.89 1.49 4.21
CA ALA A 154 26.42 0.58 5.20
C ALA A 154 25.71 0.78 6.54
N TYR A 155 25.78 -0.21 7.40
CA TYR A 155 25.31 -0.10 8.78
C TYR A 155 26.40 0.54 9.65
N SER A 156 26.02 1.57 10.43
CA SER A 156 26.92 2.29 11.33
C SER A 156 27.02 1.68 12.72
N GLY A 157 26.15 0.73 13.06
CA GLY A 157 26.07 0.10 14.37
C GLY A 157 25.77 -1.39 14.29
N ALA A 158 25.76 -2.05 15.44
CA ALA A 158 25.53 -3.51 15.54
C ALA A 158 24.07 -3.88 15.85
N THR A 159 23.26 -2.92 16.29
CA THR A 159 21.87 -3.16 16.68
C THR A 159 20.92 -2.20 15.97
N LEU A 160 19.63 -2.59 15.86
CA LEU A 160 18.58 -1.71 15.33
C LEU A 160 18.49 -0.39 16.12
N ARG A 161 18.71 -0.44 17.43
CA ARG A 161 18.73 0.75 18.28
C ARG A 161 19.83 1.74 17.90
N ASP A 162 21.02 1.23 17.56
CA ASP A 162 22.13 2.08 17.11
C ASP A 162 21.74 2.85 15.85
N HIS A 163 21.04 2.19 14.92
CA HIS A 163 20.58 2.81 13.67
C HIS A 163 19.48 3.86 13.86
N TYR A 164 18.71 3.75 14.94
CA TYR A 164 17.71 4.76 15.33
C TYR A 164 18.24 5.80 16.33
N GLY A 165 19.53 5.74 16.71
CA GLY A 165 20.08 6.63 17.70
C GLY A 165 19.48 6.48 19.10
N LEU A 166 18.90 5.31 19.41
CA LEU A 166 18.22 5.06 20.67
C LEU A 166 19.16 4.47 21.70
N ALA A 167 19.24 5.08 22.88
CA ALA A 167 19.99 4.52 24.00
C ALA A 167 19.46 3.12 24.39
N ARG A 168 20.39 2.24 24.81
CA ARG A 168 20.00 0.95 25.37
C ARG A 168 19.25 1.18 26.69
N PRO A 169 18.01 0.66 26.86
CA PRO A 169 17.29 0.81 28.11
C PRO A 169 18.01 0.03 29.20
N PRO A 170 17.97 0.50 30.45
CA PRO A 170 18.48 -0.27 31.60
C PRO A 170 17.71 -1.59 31.69
N ALA A 171 18.39 -2.62 32.17
CA ALA A 171 17.75 -3.90 32.44
C ALA A 171 16.59 -3.71 33.45
N ARG A 172 15.41 -4.25 33.16
CA ARG A 172 14.22 -4.10 34.02
C ARG A 172 14.35 -4.91 35.31
N PHE A 173 15.17 -5.94 35.24
CA PHE A 173 15.53 -6.77 36.39
C PHE A 173 17.07 -6.65 36.49
N GLY A 174 17.51 -5.79 37.39
CA GLY A 174 18.92 -5.59 37.63
C GLY A 174 19.52 -6.84 38.22
N GLY A 175 20.44 -7.43 37.47
CA GLY A 175 21.53 -8.13 38.09
C GLY A 175 22.66 -7.12 38.20
N ASP A 176 23.26 -7.00 39.35
CA ASP A 176 24.51 -6.31 39.59
C ASP A 176 25.60 -6.72 38.60
#